data_f1c6ceb7a02552514ebe37974b1d60f0
#
_entry.id   f1c6ceb7a02552514ebe37974b1d60f0
#
_cell.length_a   1.000
_cell.length_b   1.000
_cell.length_c   1.000
_cell.angle_alpha   90.00
_cell.angle_beta   90.00
_cell.angle_gamma   90.00
#
_symmetry.space_group_name_H-M   'P 1'
#
loop_
_entity.id
_entity.type
_entity.pdbx_description
1 polymer ?
#
loop_
_entity_poly.entity_id
_entity_poly.type
_entity_poly.pdbx_seq_one_letter_code
_entity_poly.pdbx_strand_id
1 'polypeptide(L)'
;MASVADLIVTRLRDAGVAALFGVPGGGSNLDLIDAARSIGLPFILTATEVAGAIAAIAQAEISGRPGACLTTIGPGVASVVNGVACARLDRAALLVLTDSYPAAGGDGFAHQRLDHHELLAPVTKWSATIAPDEAGALIDQAIACAIAPPPGPVHLECPPDVTAQPWAAAARIERSISTDGGGFLVVGPWQAAQAAIARARKPLLIAGVGARRPADVAAIRSFCARRALPAMVTYKGKGVIADDDPHFAGVFTNGAIEQQVAGEADLLIGVGFDPVELLPRPWRLTQPIVYCGPWPVEARHVPFASQLVGDLATALDEVDRAFAQSNWDLDAVGRMVAAQRTAVCPPAANLSAHRVVQLAADAASRRARVTVDAGAHMLPATMLWPVSEPDRMLISNGLSTMGFALPAAIGAASIDRHVPVVALTGDGGLLMCVGELLTAVRERLRIVTLVFNDRSLSLIDVKQRQRQYASAGVTLGDVAWSSVAEGFGMPAHVATNEAELGKALRQALDQRGPSLIDARIDPSTYPDTLRAIRG
;
A
#
# COMPACT_ATOMS: atom_id res chain seq x y z
N MET A 1 -16.61 -35.87 -5.60
CA MET A 1 -17.31 -34.89 -4.74
C MET A 1 -16.35 -33.73 -4.51
N ALA A 2 -16.84 -32.51 -4.47
CA ALA A 2 -16.01 -31.36 -4.16
C ALA A 2 -15.44 -31.47 -2.73
N SER A 3 -14.21 -31.08 -2.50
CA SER A 3 -13.56 -31.07 -1.20
C SER A 3 -13.76 -29.74 -0.48
N VAL A 4 -13.37 -29.66 0.79
CA VAL A 4 -13.31 -28.39 1.54
C VAL A 4 -12.32 -27.44 0.86
N ALA A 5 -11.20 -27.93 0.31
CA ALA A 5 -10.27 -27.10 -0.46
C ALA A 5 -10.93 -26.49 -1.71
N ASP A 6 -11.73 -27.28 -2.47
CA ASP A 6 -12.50 -26.77 -3.61
C ASP A 6 -13.47 -25.66 -3.20
N LEU A 7 -14.14 -25.83 -2.05
CA LEU A 7 -15.01 -24.79 -1.50
C LEU A 7 -14.24 -23.51 -1.21
N ILE A 8 -13.13 -23.60 -0.46
CA ILE A 8 -12.33 -22.44 -0.07
C ILE A 8 -11.90 -21.66 -1.31
N VAL A 9 -11.26 -22.31 -2.29
CA VAL A 9 -10.73 -21.60 -3.48
C VAL A 9 -11.85 -21.06 -4.38
N THR A 10 -13.01 -21.75 -4.43
CA THR A 10 -14.19 -21.25 -5.13
C THR A 10 -14.72 -19.97 -4.49
N ARG A 11 -14.82 -19.90 -3.16
CA ARG A 11 -15.23 -18.70 -2.43
C ARG A 11 -14.26 -17.56 -2.60
N LEU A 12 -12.95 -17.83 -2.59
CA LEU A 12 -11.90 -16.83 -2.85
C LEU A 12 -12.05 -16.23 -4.25
N ARG A 13 -12.18 -17.07 -5.28
CA ARG A 13 -12.41 -16.61 -6.66
C ARG A 13 -13.69 -15.78 -6.78
N ASP A 14 -14.79 -16.24 -6.20
CA ASP A 14 -16.09 -15.55 -6.24
C ASP A 14 -16.05 -14.21 -5.49
N ALA A 15 -15.18 -14.08 -4.47
CA ALA A 15 -14.89 -12.81 -3.79
C ALA A 15 -14.00 -11.88 -4.60
N GLY A 16 -13.43 -12.34 -5.73
CA GLY A 16 -12.58 -11.55 -6.63
C GLY A 16 -11.09 -11.65 -6.37
N VAL A 17 -10.64 -12.68 -5.62
CA VAL A 17 -9.21 -13.01 -5.54
C VAL A 17 -8.73 -13.43 -6.92
N ALA A 18 -7.74 -12.71 -7.47
CA ALA A 18 -7.25 -12.93 -8.83
C ALA A 18 -6.11 -13.96 -8.90
N ALA A 19 -5.35 -14.11 -7.82
CA ALA A 19 -4.28 -15.11 -7.68
C ALA A 19 -4.03 -15.42 -6.20
N LEU A 20 -3.51 -16.61 -5.92
CA LEU A 20 -2.89 -16.97 -4.64
C LEU A 20 -1.38 -16.77 -4.74
N PHE A 21 -0.76 -16.26 -3.68
CA PHE A 21 0.67 -16.04 -3.59
C PHE A 21 1.26 -16.75 -2.39
N GLY A 22 2.52 -17.16 -2.44
CA GLY A 22 3.21 -17.68 -1.26
C GLY A 22 4.24 -18.76 -1.54
N VAL A 23 4.69 -19.39 -0.44
CA VAL A 23 5.60 -20.55 -0.44
C VAL A 23 4.83 -21.74 0.13
N PRO A 24 4.61 -22.83 -0.65
CA PRO A 24 3.76 -23.92 -0.22
C PRO A 24 4.45 -24.85 0.78
N GLY A 25 3.64 -25.43 1.68
CA GLY A 25 4.01 -26.59 2.49
C GLY A 25 3.49 -27.90 1.89
N GLY A 26 3.80 -29.02 2.56
CA GLY A 26 3.43 -30.37 2.13
C GLY A 26 2.07 -30.87 2.65
N GLY A 27 1.31 -30.04 3.37
CA GLY A 27 0.01 -30.40 3.91
C GLY A 27 -1.15 -29.82 3.10
N SER A 28 -2.08 -29.11 3.74
CA SER A 28 -3.27 -28.53 3.13
C SER A 28 -2.98 -27.56 1.96
N ASN A 29 -1.78 -26.99 1.91
CA ASN A 29 -1.38 -26.13 0.80
C ASN A 29 -1.44 -26.88 -0.54
N LEU A 30 -1.13 -28.20 -0.57
CA LEU A 30 -1.19 -29.00 -1.78
C LEU A 30 -2.65 -29.12 -2.28
N ASP A 31 -3.58 -29.36 -1.37
CA ASP A 31 -5.01 -29.46 -1.68
C ASP A 31 -5.54 -28.12 -2.23
N LEU A 32 -5.19 -27.01 -1.57
CA LEU A 32 -5.60 -25.65 -1.99
C LEU A 32 -5.03 -25.26 -3.36
N ILE A 33 -3.76 -25.61 -3.65
CA ILE A 33 -3.12 -25.31 -4.94
C ILE A 33 -3.73 -26.16 -6.06
N ASP A 34 -3.99 -27.46 -5.82
CA ASP A 34 -4.61 -28.33 -6.83
C ASP A 34 -6.05 -27.91 -7.11
N ALA A 35 -6.82 -27.60 -6.06
CA ALA A 35 -8.16 -27.06 -6.19
C ALA A 35 -8.17 -25.72 -6.95
N ALA A 36 -7.26 -24.79 -6.65
CA ALA A 36 -7.12 -23.51 -7.35
C ALA A 36 -6.80 -23.72 -8.84
N ARG A 37 -5.86 -24.63 -9.15
CA ARG A 37 -5.53 -25.01 -10.52
C ARG A 37 -6.74 -25.55 -11.28
N SER A 38 -7.58 -26.36 -10.63
CA SER A 38 -8.76 -26.99 -11.26
C SER A 38 -9.81 -25.97 -11.72
N ILE A 39 -9.90 -24.82 -11.05
CA ILE A 39 -10.85 -23.74 -11.38
C ILE A 39 -10.21 -22.57 -12.12
N GLY A 40 -8.92 -22.69 -12.50
CA GLY A 40 -8.18 -21.65 -13.20
C GLY A 40 -7.79 -20.44 -12.34
N LEU A 41 -7.78 -20.55 -11.01
CA LEU A 41 -7.23 -19.55 -10.09
C LEU A 41 -5.70 -19.74 -10.01
N PRO A 42 -4.88 -18.79 -10.50
CA PRO A 42 -3.44 -18.95 -10.50
C PRO A 42 -2.84 -19.02 -9.09
N PHE A 43 -1.83 -19.89 -8.91
CA PHE A 43 -0.92 -19.82 -7.78
C PHE A 43 0.43 -19.31 -8.26
N ILE A 44 0.93 -18.24 -7.63
CA ILE A 44 2.21 -17.63 -7.92
C ILE A 44 3.17 -17.92 -6.77
N LEU A 45 4.14 -18.78 -7.04
CA LEU A 45 5.20 -19.11 -6.10
C LEU A 45 6.10 -17.88 -5.92
N THR A 46 6.25 -17.40 -4.69
CA THR A 46 7.20 -16.35 -4.31
C THR A 46 8.46 -16.93 -3.71
N ALA A 47 9.53 -16.16 -3.61
CA ALA A 47 10.76 -16.60 -2.96
C ALA A 47 10.64 -16.57 -1.43
N THR A 48 9.73 -15.74 -0.89
CA THR A 48 9.46 -15.62 0.54
C THR A 48 7.96 -15.44 0.80
N GLU A 49 7.50 -15.81 2.00
CA GLU A 49 6.12 -15.63 2.45
C GLU A 49 5.77 -14.16 2.62
N VAL A 50 6.72 -13.33 3.07
CA VAL A 50 6.56 -11.86 3.15
C VAL A 50 6.22 -11.30 1.77
N ALA A 51 6.95 -11.71 0.74
CA ALA A 51 6.70 -11.27 -0.63
C ALA A 51 5.34 -11.75 -1.14
N GLY A 52 4.93 -12.97 -0.81
CA GLY A 52 3.60 -13.49 -1.12
C GLY A 52 2.49 -12.63 -0.52
N ALA A 53 2.60 -12.28 0.76
CA ALA A 53 1.65 -11.40 1.43
C ALA A 53 1.63 -9.99 0.82
N ILE A 54 2.80 -9.39 0.50
CA ILE A 54 2.88 -8.06 -0.13
C ILE A 54 2.29 -8.07 -1.54
N ALA A 55 2.51 -9.13 -2.33
CA ALA A 55 1.90 -9.26 -3.64
C ALA A 55 0.37 -9.35 -3.54
N ALA A 56 -0.16 -10.09 -2.56
CA ALA A 56 -1.58 -10.15 -2.26
C ALA A 56 -2.16 -8.80 -1.79
N ILE A 57 -1.40 -8.01 -1.00
CA ILE A 57 -1.77 -6.63 -0.62
C ILE A 57 -1.91 -5.76 -1.87
N ALA A 58 -0.95 -5.81 -2.79
CA ALA A 58 -1.01 -5.05 -4.04
C ALA A 58 -2.25 -5.41 -4.87
N GLN A 59 -2.60 -6.71 -4.93
CA GLN A 59 -3.85 -7.17 -5.54
C GLN A 59 -5.06 -6.51 -4.88
N ALA A 60 -5.14 -6.54 -3.54
CA ALA A 60 -6.26 -5.99 -2.80
C ALA A 60 -6.42 -4.48 -3.03
N GLU A 61 -5.32 -3.73 -3.02
CA GLU A 61 -5.34 -2.28 -3.21
C GLU A 61 -5.80 -1.86 -4.61
N ILE A 62 -5.39 -2.61 -5.65
CA ILE A 62 -5.72 -2.30 -7.04
C ILE A 62 -7.16 -2.69 -7.36
N SER A 63 -7.59 -3.88 -6.91
CA SER A 63 -8.88 -4.43 -7.29
C SER A 63 -10.04 -3.96 -6.39
N GLY A 64 -9.73 -3.47 -5.19
CA GLY A 64 -10.73 -3.24 -4.14
C GLY A 64 -11.38 -4.54 -3.63
N ARG A 65 -10.79 -5.70 -3.95
CA ARG A 65 -11.19 -7.05 -3.55
C ARG A 65 -10.14 -7.64 -2.61
N PRO A 66 -10.42 -8.69 -1.84
CA PRO A 66 -9.39 -9.26 -0.95
C PRO A 66 -8.25 -9.87 -1.76
N GLY A 67 -7.03 -9.72 -1.25
CA GLY A 67 -5.87 -10.52 -1.66
C GLY A 67 -5.77 -11.79 -0.82
N ALA A 68 -5.08 -12.81 -1.33
CA ALA A 68 -4.89 -14.04 -0.58
C ALA A 68 -3.45 -14.57 -0.72
N CYS A 69 -2.87 -14.97 0.41
CA CYS A 69 -1.60 -15.66 0.45
C CYS A 69 -1.71 -16.95 1.24
N LEU A 70 -0.85 -17.92 0.92
CA LEU A 70 -0.74 -19.17 1.64
C LEU A 70 0.69 -19.42 2.12
N THR A 71 0.83 -20.17 3.21
CA THR A 71 2.13 -20.50 3.79
C THR A 71 2.08 -21.84 4.54
N THR A 72 3.25 -22.47 4.64
CA THR A 72 3.40 -23.70 5.45
C THR A 72 3.26 -23.43 6.93
N ILE A 73 3.19 -24.51 7.74
CA ILE A 73 3.18 -24.43 9.21
C ILE A 73 4.48 -23.83 9.75
N GLY A 74 4.47 -23.41 11.00
CA GLY A 74 5.65 -23.02 11.79
C GLY A 74 6.51 -21.96 11.12
N PRO A 75 7.60 -22.31 10.43
CA PRO A 75 8.52 -21.34 9.85
C PRO A 75 7.86 -20.42 8.82
N GLY A 76 6.92 -20.93 8.02
CA GLY A 76 6.20 -20.09 7.06
C GLY A 76 5.28 -19.07 7.73
N VAL A 77 4.57 -19.48 8.79
CA VAL A 77 3.74 -18.55 9.57
C VAL A 77 4.62 -17.51 10.28
N ALA A 78 5.75 -17.91 10.84
CA ALA A 78 6.68 -16.96 11.46
C ALA A 78 7.27 -15.97 10.44
N SER A 79 7.57 -16.43 9.22
CA SER A 79 8.08 -15.58 8.14
C SER A 79 7.04 -14.58 7.64
N VAL A 80 5.76 -14.95 7.49
CA VAL A 80 4.73 -14.07 6.88
C VAL A 80 4.32 -12.88 7.74
N VAL A 81 4.66 -12.86 9.05
CA VAL A 81 4.20 -11.85 10.03
C VAL A 81 4.43 -10.41 9.56
N ASN A 82 5.59 -10.10 8.96
CA ASN A 82 5.88 -8.76 8.44
C ASN A 82 4.87 -8.35 7.36
N GLY A 83 4.56 -9.23 6.42
CA GLY A 83 3.57 -8.97 5.37
C GLY A 83 2.16 -8.79 5.93
N VAL A 84 1.78 -9.60 6.93
CA VAL A 84 0.46 -9.46 7.61
C VAL A 84 0.38 -8.15 8.37
N ALA A 85 1.43 -7.76 9.09
CA ALA A 85 1.53 -6.46 9.77
C ALA A 85 1.44 -5.29 8.77
N CYS A 86 2.06 -5.43 7.59
CA CYS A 86 1.94 -4.45 6.51
C CYS A 86 0.47 -4.30 6.09
N ALA A 87 -0.25 -5.40 5.82
CA ALA A 87 -1.67 -5.36 5.51
C ALA A 87 -2.52 -4.68 6.60
N ARG A 88 -2.21 -4.95 7.87
CA ARG A 88 -2.92 -4.37 9.02
C ARG A 88 -2.81 -2.86 9.07
N LEU A 89 -1.59 -2.33 8.92
CA LEU A 89 -1.31 -0.90 9.03
C LEU A 89 -1.62 -0.15 7.72
N ASP A 90 -1.50 -0.79 6.59
CA ASP A 90 -1.83 -0.21 5.27
C ASP A 90 -3.32 -0.36 4.90
N ARG A 91 -4.15 -0.90 5.80
CA ARG A 91 -5.61 -1.08 5.61
C ARG A 91 -5.94 -1.91 4.36
N ALA A 92 -5.20 -2.99 4.12
CA ALA A 92 -5.41 -3.87 2.98
C ALA A 92 -6.16 -5.15 3.39
N ALA A 93 -7.21 -5.51 2.67
CA ALA A 93 -7.96 -6.75 2.90
C ALA A 93 -7.11 -7.95 2.46
N LEU A 94 -6.60 -8.73 3.42
CA LEU A 94 -5.74 -9.89 3.17
C LEU A 94 -6.29 -11.14 3.83
N LEU A 95 -6.38 -12.22 3.08
CA LEU A 95 -6.67 -13.57 3.58
C LEU A 95 -5.36 -14.35 3.67
N VAL A 96 -4.99 -14.75 4.88
CA VAL A 96 -3.78 -15.56 5.16
C VAL A 96 -4.23 -16.98 5.41
N LEU A 97 -3.92 -17.90 4.50
CA LEU A 97 -4.22 -19.32 4.60
C LEU A 97 -2.96 -20.03 5.06
N THR A 98 -2.98 -20.62 6.24
CA THR A 98 -1.83 -21.35 6.78
C THR A 98 -2.11 -22.85 6.79
N ASP A 99 -1.09 -23.62 6.48
CA ASP A 99 -1.09 -25.04 6.79
C ASP A 99 -1.13 -25.27 8.31
N SER A 100 -1.49 -26.46 8.72
CA SER A 100 -1.61 -26.84 10.12
C SER A 100 -1.25 -28.31 10.34
N TYR A 101 -1.23 -28.74 11.59
CA TYR A 101 -1.28 -30.16 11.90
C TYR A 101 -2.68 -30.70 11.63
N PRO A 102 -2.82 -32.04 11.37
CA PRO A 102 -4.13 -32.66 11.33
C PRO A 102 -4.95 -32.34 12.57
N ALA A 103 -6.21 -32.00 12.40
CA ALA A 103 -7.12 -31.73 13.51
C ALA A 103 -7.29 -32.98 14.41
N ALA A 104 -7.25 -34.18 13.80
CA ALA A 104 -7.28 -35.42 14.53
C ALA A 104 -5.86 -35.93 14.81
N GLY A 105 -5.46 -35.99 16.07
CA GLY A 105 -4.20 -36.60 16.51
C GLY A 105 -2.93 -35.73 16.32
N GLY A 106 -3.06 -34.50 15.89
CA GLY A 106 -1.95 -33.58 15.70
C GLY A 106 -1.23 -33.15 16.98
N ASP A 107 -1.83 -33.29 18.14
CA ASP A 107 -1.31 -32.80 19.42
C ASP A 107 -0.03 -33.50 19.90
N GLY A 108 0.26 -34.71 19.37
CA GLY A 108 1.47 -35.45 19.70
C GLY A 108 2.75 -34.97 19.02
N PHE A 109 2.64 -34.06 18.03
CA PHE A 109 3.82 -33.59 17.26
C PHE A 109 4.35 -32.27 17.83
N ALA A 110 5.69 -32.20 17.99
CA ALA A 110 6.39 -30.99 18.44
C ALA A 110 7.18 -30.29 17.32
N HIS A 111 7.49 -31.00 16.22
CA HIS A 111 8.28 -30.46 15.10
C HIS A 111 7.53 -29.32 14.41
N GLN A 112 8.15 -28.14 14.27
CA GLN A 112 7.56 -26.92 13.68
C GLN A 112 6.29 -26.38 14.39
N ARG A 113 6.03 -26.80 15.62
CA ARG A 113 4.82 -26.39 16.35
C ARG A 113 4.99 -25.00 16.93
N LEU A 114 4.16 -24.10 16.45
CA LEU A 114 3.93 -22.77 16.99
C LEU A 114 2.40 -22.57 17.13
N ASP A 115 1.99 -21.78 18.10
CA ASP A 115 0.61 -21.29 18.14
C ASP A 115 0.47 -20.18 17.09
N HIS A 116 -0.13 -20.53 15.95
CA HIS A 116 -0.31 -19.61 14.83
C HIS A 116 -1.32 -18.50 15.19
N HIS A 117 -2.36 -18.82 15.95
CA HIS A 117 -3.37 -17.86 16.38
C HIS A 117 -2.76 -16.81 17.31
N GLU A 118 -2.01 -17.24 18.32
CA GLU A 118 -1.33 -16.34 19.25
C GLU A 118 -0.28 -15.48 18.52
N LEU A 119 0.49 -16.08 17.61
CA LEU A 119 1.52 -15.37 16.84
C LEU A 119 0.92 -14.27 15.94
N LEU A 120 -0.23 -14.53 15.30
CA LEU A 120 -0.86 -13.61 14.36
C LEU A 120 -1.92 -12.69 15.01
N ALA A 121 -2.33 -12.95 16.26
CA ALA A 121 -3.37 -12.18 16.94
C ALA A 121 -3.16 -10.65 16.91
N PRO A 122 -1.95 -10.09 17.19
CA PRO A 122 -1.75 -8.64 17.22
C PRO A 122 -1.80 -8.00 15.84
N VAL A 123 -1.65 -8.77 14.77
CA VAL A 123 -1.56 -8.26 13.39
C VAL A 123 -2.75 -8.64 12.52
N THR A 124 -3.73 -9.41 13.02
CA THR A 124 -4.95 -9.78 12.29
C THR A 124 -6.20 -9.15 12.91
N LYS A 125 -7.27 -9.08 12.15
CA LYS A 125 -8.60 -8.64 12.65
C LYS A 125 -9.37 -9.80 13.27
N TRP A 126 -9.13 -10.99 12.76
CA TRP A 126 -9.81 -12.21 13.15
C TRP A 126 -9.00 -13.41 12.70
N SER A 127 -9.16 -14.53 13.42
CA SER A 127 -8.47 -15.78 13.14
C SER A 127 -9.35 -16.96 13.52
N ALA A 128 -9.34 -18.03 12.69
CA ALA A 128 -10.03 -19.27 12.98
C ALA A 128 -9.33 -20.47 12.33
N THR A 129 -9.58 -21.67 12.89
CA THR A 129 -9.22 -22.94 12.25
C THR A 129 -10.43 -23.47 11.48
N ILE A 130 -10.25 -23.90 10.24
CA ILE A 130 -11.32 -24.47 9.41
C ILE A 130 -11.79 -25.80 10.00
N ALA A 131 -13.09 -25.92 10.22
CA ALA A 131 -13.75 -27.14 10.62
C ALA A 131 -14.65 -27.66 9.47
N PRO A 132 -14.80 -28.98 9.26
CA PRO A 132 -15.50 -29.52 8.10
C PRO A 132 -16.94 -29.02 7.94
N ASP A 133 -17.70 -29.07 9.02
CA ASP A 133 -19.13 -28.72 9.01
C ASP A 133 -19.38 -27.20 8.93
N GLU A 134 -18.39 -26.38 9.25
CA GLU A 134 -18.48 -24.92 9.29
C GLU A 134 -17.63 -24.23 8.22
N ALA A 135 -16.93 -24.99 7.38
CA ALA A 135 -15.97 -24.44 6.41
C ALA A 135 -16.57 -23.33 5.54
N GLY A 136 -17.80 -23.51 5.04
CA GLY A 136 -18.48 -22.50 4.24
C GLY A 136 -18.76 -21.20 5.02
N ALA A 137 -19.21 -21.31 6.26
CA ALA A 137 -19.51 -20.14 7.09
C ALA A 137 -18.22 -19.41 7.52
N LEU A 138 -17.16 -20.16 7.85
CA LEU A 138 -15.87 -19.59 8.28
C LEU A 138 -15.18 -18.83 7.15
N ILE A 139 -15.16 -19.37 5.93
CA ILE A 139 -14.55 -18.64 4.79
C ILE A 139 -15.38 -17.42 4.39
N ASP A 140 -16.71 -17.50 4.39
CA ASP A 140 -17.58 -16.35 4.13
C ASP A 140 -17.39 -15.27 5.20
N GLN A 141 -17.25 -15.63 6.48
CA GLN A 141 -16.94 -14.72 7.58
C GLN A 141 -15.56 -14.10 7.44
N ALA A 142 -14.54 -14.88 7.05
CA ALA A 142 -13.17 -14.38 6.83
C ALA A 142 -13.15 -13.32 5.73
N ILE A 143 -13.79 -13.57 4.59
CA ILE A 143 -13.90 -12.63 3.49
C ILE A 143 -14.60 -11.34 3.95
N ALA A 144 -15.74 -11.47 4.61
CA ALA A 144 -16.50 -10.33 5.12
C ALA A 144 -15.69 -9.51 6.13
N CYS A 145 -15.00 -10.16 7.06
CA CYS A 145 -14.17 -9.51 8.08
C CYS A 145 -12.96 -8.80 7.44
N ALA A 146 -12.31 -9.39 6.44
CA ALA A 146 -11.17 -8.78 5.77
C ALA A 146 -11.55 -7.46 5.06
N ILE A 147 -12.72 -7.42 4.43
CA ILE A 147 -13.23 -6.27 3.67
C ILE A 147 -13.86 -5.20 4.57
N ALA A 148 -14.46 -5.61 5.70
CA ALA A 148 -15.16 -4.69 6.59
C ALA A 148 -14.26 -3.53 7.04
N PRO A 149 -14.76 -2.27 7.03
CA PRO A 149 -13.99 -1.10 7.43
C PRO A 149 -13.56 -1.13 8.92
N PRO A 150 -12.31 -0.76 9.25
CA PRO A 150 -11.19 -0.61 8.32
C PRO A 150 -10.78 -1.98 7.73
N PRO A 151 -10.51 -2.08 6.42
CA PRO A 151 -10.03 -3.32 5.83
C PRO A 151 -8.73 -3.79 6.49
N GLY A 152 -8.48 -5.10 6.46
CA GLY A 152 -7.27 -5.63 7.08
C GLY A 152 -7.17 -7.15 6.99
N PRO A 153 -6.07 -7.72 7.49
CA PRO A 153 -5.80 -9.14 7.38
C PRO A 153 -6.65 -9.98 8.31
N VAL A 154 -6.99 -11.18 7.83
CA VAL A 154 -7.59 -12.26 8.59
C VAL A 154 -6.81 -13.55 8.37
N HIS A 155 -6.80 -14.44 9.34
CA HIS A 155 -6.07 -15.69 9.32
C HIS A 155 -7.03 -16.88 9.36
N LEU A 156 -6.81 -17.84 8.46
CA LEU A 156 -7.47 -19.13 8.43
C LEU A 156 -6.44 -20.24 8.49
N GLU A 157 -6.47 -21.01 9.55
CA GLU A 157 -5.67 -22.21 9.70
C GLU A 157 -6.41 -23.38 9.06
N CYS A 158 -5.74 -24.12 8.17
CA CYS A 158 -6.29 -25.13 7.31
C CYS A 158 -5.69 -26.51 7.62
N PRO A 159 -6.29 -27.35 8.50
CA PRO A 159 -5.79 -28.69 8.76
C PRO A 159 -5.90 -29.59 7.52
N PRO A 160 -4.86 -30.39 7.17
CA PRO A 160 -4.85 -31.20 5.94
C PRO A 160 -5.88 -32.32 5.93
N ASP A 161 -6.21 -32.89 7.09
CA ASP A 161 -7.28 -33.87 7.23
C ASP A 161 -8.69 -33.28 7.09
N VAL A 162 -8.82 -31.96 7.14
CA VAL A 162 -10.06 -31.23 6.90
C VAL A 162 -10.16 -30.78 5.45
N THR A 163 -9.10 -30.19 4.86
CA THR A 163 -9.14 -29.69 3.48
C THR A 163 -9.38 -30.79 2.46
N ALA A 164 -8.90 -32.00 2.71
CA ALA A 164 -9.12 -33.16 1.85
C ALA A 164 -10.53 -33.78 1.97
N GLN A 165 -11.34 -33.43 3.00
CA GLN A 165 -12.66 -34.05 3.19
C GLN A 165 -13.65 -33.65 2.09
N PRO A 166 -14.53 -34.60 1.68
CA PRO A 166 -15.67 -34.27 0.83
C PRO A 166 -16.55 -33.22 1.49
N TRP A 167 -16.89 -32.17 0.75
CA TRP A 167 -17.84 -31.17 1.20
C TRP A 167 -19.18 -31.35 0.51
N ALA A 168 -20.25 -31.57 1.28
CA ALA A 168 -21.59 -31.57 0.77
C ALA A 168 -22.17 -30.16 0.89
N ALA A 169 -22.65 -29.61 -0.23
CA ALA A 169 -23.23 -28.27 -0.24
C ALA A 169 -24.42 -28.22 0.74
N ALA A 170 -24.20 -27.71 1.94
CA ALA A 170 -25.29 -27.24 2.78
C ALA A 170 -25.93 -26.04 2.08
N ALA A 171 -27.26 -25.89 2.21
CA ALA A 171 -27.99 -24.81 1.58
C ALA A 171 -27.29 -23.45 1.86
N ARG A 172 -27.03 -22.74 0.76
CA ARG A 172 -26.40 -21.41 0.80
C ARG A 172 -27.18 -20.52 1.75
N ILE A 173 -26.65 -20.21 2.92
CA ILE A 173 -27.21 -19.15 3.74
C ILE A 173 -26.81 -17.85 3.04
N GLU A 174 -27.72 -17.32 2.22
CA GLU A 174 -27.59 -15.97 1.67
C GLU A 174 -27.67 -14.97 2.83
N ARG A 175 -26.55 -14.74 3.50
CA ARG A 175 -26.38 -13.52 4.29
C ARG A 175 -26.02 -12.43 3.29
N SER A 176 -27.03 -11.75 2.79
CA SER A 176 -26.82 -10.45 2.16
C SER A 176 -26.18 -9.55 3.23
N ILE A 177 -24.88 -9.29 3.09
CA ILE A 177 -24.27 -8.15 3.78
C ILE A 177 -24.88 -6.95 3.08
N SER A 178 -25.98 -6.43 3.62
CA SER A 178 -26.54 -5.17 3.14
C SER A 178 -25.55 -4.08 3.51
N THR A 179 -24.79 -3.64 2.52
CA THR A 179 -24.06 -2.35 2.54
C THR A 179 -25.03 -1.18 2.29
N ASP A 180 -26.32 -1.43 2.21
CA ASP A 180 -27.38 -0.47 1.90
C ASP A 180 -27.93 0.22 3.16
N GLY A 181 -27.06 0.97 3.78
CA GLY A 181 -27.47 2.04 4.68
C GLY A 181 -26.64 3.28 4.33
N GLY A 182 -27.04 3.99 3.25
CA GLY A 182 -26.42 5.24 2.79
C GLY A 182 -26.49 6.37 3.81
N GLY A 183 -26.05 6.12 5.04
CA GLY A 183 -26.03 7.05 6.15
C GLY A 183 -24.66 7.07 6.83
N PHE A 184 -24.50 7.99 7.75
CA PHE A 184 -23.32 8.12 8.58
C PHE A 184 -23.71 8.26 10.05
N LEU A 185 -22.81 7.86 10.94
CA LEU A 185 -22.87 8.08 12.36
C LEU A 185 -22.08 9.34 12.72
N VAL A 186 -22.63 10.18 13.59
CA VAL A 186 -21.93 11.34 14.13
C VAL A 186 -21.24 10.99 15.42
N VAL A 187 -19.93 11.27 15.50
CA VAL A 187 -19.13 11.14 16.71
C VAL A 187 -18.59 12.52 17.09
N GLY A 188 -18.92 12.98 18.28
CA GLY A 188 -18.54 14.30 18.79
C GLY A 188 -19.58 15.42 18.53
N PRO A 189 -19.27 16.67 18.87
CA PRO A 189 -20.21 17.80 18.87
C PRO A 189 -20.46 18.37 17.48
N TRP A 190 -21.33 17.77 16.68
CA TRP A 190 -21.57 18.12 15.28
C TRP A 190 -22.04 19.58 15.09
N GLN A 191 -22.90 20.13 15.97
CA GLN A 191 -23.34 21.52 15.87
C GLN A 191 -22.17 22.51 15.92
N ALA A 192 -21.18 22.24 16.79
CA ALA A 192 -19.97 23.07 16.86
C ALA A 192 -19.13 22.96 15.58
N ALA A 193 -19.03 21.74 15.01
CA ALA A 193 -18.34 21.49 13.75
C ALA A 193 -19.06 22.18 12.57
N GLN A 194 -20.39 22.10 12.48
CA GLN A 194 -21.18 22.84 11.48
C GLN A 194 -20.95 24.36 11.57
N ALA A 195 -20.92 24.90 12.79
CA ALA A 195 -20.64 26.32 12.98
C ALA A 195 -19.20 26.70 12.57
N ALA A 196 -18.22 25.81 12.73
CA ALA A 196 -16.87 26.01 12.26
C ALA A 196 -16.81 25.96 10.72
N ILE A 197 -17.48 25.00 10.08
CA ILE A 197 -17.59 24.89 8.62
C ILE A 197 -18.23 26.15 8.02
N ALA A 198 -19.34 26.63 8.60
CA ALA A 198 -20.06 27.81 8.12
C ALA A 198 -19.23 29.11 8.19
N ARG A 199 -18.32 29.19 9.16
CA ARG A 199 -17.42 30.35 9.33
C ARG A 199 -16.15 30.28 8.52
N ALA A 200 -15.75 29.08 8.09
CA ALA A 200 -14.49 28.87 7.38
C ALA A 200 -14.45 29.67 6.07
N ARG A 201 -13.31 30.29 5.82
CA ARG A 201 -13.01 31.03 4.59
C ARG A 201 -11.91 30.40 3.77
N LYS A 202 -10.99 29.70 4.42
CA LYS A 202 -9.90 28.96 3.79
C LYS A 202 -9.88 27.49 4.26
N PRO A 203 -10.96 26.72 4.06
CA PRO A 203 -10.95 25.31 4.40
C PRO A 203 -10.04 24.53 3.47
N LEU A 204 -9.34 23.52 4.00
CA LEU A 204 -8.42 22.64 3.28
C LEU A 204 -8.84 21.18 3.47
N LEU A 205 -8.98 20.45 2.38
CA LEU A 205 -9.25 19.01 2.43
C LEU A 205 -7.95 18.21 2.54
N ILE A 206 -7.96 17.12 3.32
CA ILE A 206 -6.87 16.14 3.39
C ILE A 206 -7.45 14.76 3.11
N ALA A 207 -7.14 14.19 1.94
CA ALA A 207 -7.61 12.86 1.54
C ALA A 207 -6.58 11.78 1.89
N GLY A 208 -7.04 10.72 2.56
CA GLY A 208 -6.19 9.61 2.99
C GLY A 208 -6.64 8.24 2.45
N VAL A 209 -6.07 7.18 3.04
CA VAL A 209 -6.24 5.78 2.61
C VAL A 209 -7.69 5.32 2.53
N GLY A 210 -8.59 5.88 3.35
CA GLY A 210 -10.02 5.54 3.37
C GLY A 210 -10.83 6.15 2.24
N ALA A 211 -10.24 7.01 1.40
CA ALA A 211 -10.92 7.79 0.35
C ALA A 211 -10.69 7.23 -1.08
N ARG A 212 -10.15 6.01 -1.21
CA ARG A 212 -9.62 5.50 -2.50
C ARG A 212 -10.66 4.80 -3.39
N ARG A 213 -11.86 4.53 -2.90
CA ARG A 213 -12.88 3.88 -3.74
C ARG A 213 -13.32 4.81 -4.88
N PRO A 214 -13.56 4.30 -6.11
CA PRO A 214 -13.89 5.15 -7.27
C PRO A 214 -15.06 6.10 -7.02
N ALA A 215 -16.11 5.66 -6.31
CA ALA A 215 -17.25 6.51 -5.96
C ALA A 215 -16.87 7.64 -5.00
N ASP A 216 -16.01 7.36 -4.00
CA ASP A 216 -15.52 8.35 -3.05
C ASP A 216 -14.63 9.39 -3.76
N VAL A 217 -13.74 8.94 -4.63
CA VAL A 217 -12.88 9.81 -5.45
C VAL A 217 -13.73 10.78 -6.29
N ALA A 218 -14.77 10.26 -6.95
CA ALA A 218 -15.68 11.09 -7.75
C ALA A 218 -16.40 12.14 -6.88
N ALA A 219 -16.90 11.75 -5.70
CA ALA A 219 -17.57 12.64 -4.76
C ALA A 219 -16.62 13.74 -4.25
N ILE A 220 -15.38 13.38 -3.87
CA ILE A 220 -14.36 14.31 -3.39
C ILE A 220 -13.99 15.33 -4.48
N ARG A 221 -13.66 14.86 -5.69
CA ARG A 221 -13.31 15.74 -6.81
C ARG A 221 -14.46 16.70 -7.14
N SER A 222 -15.69 16.20 -7.17
CA SER A 222 -16.87 17.03 -7.38
C SER A 222 -17.07 18.07 -6.27
N PHE A 223 -16.85 17.70 -5.00
CA PHE A 223 -16.94 18.64 -3.87
C PHE A 223 -15.86 19.74 -3.97
N CYS A 224 -14.60 19.38 -4.25
CA CYS A 224 -13.51 20.34 -4.45
C CYS A 224 -13.83 21.31 -5.59
N ALA A 225 -14.33 20.81 -6.72
CA ALA A 225 -14.66 21.63 -7.88
C ALA A 225 -15.83 22.60 -7.59
N ARG A 226 -16.90 22.12 -6.94
CA ARG A 226 -18.05 22.98 -6.60
C ARG A 226 -17.71 24.12 -5.65
N ARG A 227 -16.76 23.91 -4.74
CA ARG A 227 -16.43 24.82 -3.65
C ARG A 227 -15.08 25.53 -3.81
N ALA A 228 -14.39 25.32 -4.94
CA ALA A 228 -13.03 25.81 -5.18
C ALA A 228 -12.08 25.49 -4.00
N LEU A 229 -12.09 24.23 -3.55
CA LEU A 229 -11.32 23.76 -2.40
C LEU A 229 -9.99 23.16 -2.83
N PRO A 230 -8.86 23.62 -2.28
CA PRO A 230 -7.61 22.89 -2.39
C PRO A 230 -7.67 21.62 -1.53
N ALA A 231 -6.99 20.57 -2.00
CA ALA A 231 -6.94 19.30 -1.31
C ALA A 231 -5.51 18.73 -1.32
N MET A 232 -5.02 18.41 -0.15
CA MET A 232 -3.82 17.60 0.05
C MET A 232 -4.16 16.14 0.04
N VAL A 233 -3.18 15.30 -0.29
CA VAL A 233 -3.30 13.85 -0.25
C VAL A 233 -2.21 13.25 0.62
N THR A 234 -2.52 12.19 1.38
CA THR A 234 -1.48 11.39 2.04
C THR A 234 -0.72 10.54 1.02
N TYR A 235 0.34 9.83 1.43
CA TYR A 235 1.05 8.92 0.51
C TYR A 235 0.11 7.87 -0.10
N LYS A 236 -0.78 7.27 0.71
CA LYS A 236 -1.76 6.30 0.21
C LYS A 236 -2.99 6.95 -0.41
N GLY A 237 -3.23 8.21 -0.14
CA GLY A 237 -4.27 9.03 -0.77
C GLY A 237 -3.88 9.60 -2.14
N LYS A 238 -2.63 9.41 -2.60
CA LYS A 238 -2.22 9.89 -3.93
C LYS A 238 -3.13 9.36 -5.03
N GLY A 239 -3.54 10.28 -5.92
CA GLY A 239 -4.48 10.02 -7.00
C GLY A 239 -5.96 10.23 -6.63
N VAL A 240 -6.32 10.42 -5.35
CA VAL A 240 -7.67 10.87 -4.99
C VAL A 240 -7.94 12.24 -5.63
N ILE A 241 -7.00 13.16 -5.53
CA ILE A 241 -6.89 14.34 -6.40
C ILE A 241 -5.67 14.11 -7.29
N ALA A 242 -5.82 14.27 -8.59
CA ALA A 242 -4.72 14.10 -9.53
C ALA A 242 -3.64 15.18 -9.32
N ASP A 243 -2.36 14.82 -9.47
CA ASP A 243 -1.25 15.75 -9.24
C ASP A 243 -1.22 16.96 -10.21
N ASP A 244 -2.01 16.93 -11.27
CA ASP A 244 -2.19 18.01 -12.25
C ASP A 244 -3.58 18.69 -12.17
N ASP A 245 -4.41 18.29 -11.22
CA ASP A 245 -5.68 18.95 -10.96
C ASP A 245 -5.43 20.33 -10.31
N PRO A 246 -6.14 21.40 -10.69
CA PRO A 246 -5.97 22.72 -10.08
C PRO A 246 -6.28 22.77 -8.58
N HIS A 247 -7.02 21.79 -8.05
CA HIS A 247 -7.30 21.67 -6.62
C HIS A 247 -6.20 20.92 -5.85
N PHE A 248 -5.20 20.35 -6.53
CA PHE A 248 -4.12 19.62 -5.84
C PHE A 248 -3.23 20.58 -5.04
N ALA A 249 -3.17 20.37 -3.73
CA ALA A 249 -2.46 21.22 -2.78
C ALA A 249 -1.17 20.58 -2.21
N GLY A 250 -0.74 19.46 -2.78
CA GLY A 250 0.48 18.76 -2.37
C GLY A 250 0.21 17.52 -1.50
N VAL A 251 1.30 16.99 -0.93
CA VAL A 251 1.27 15.77 -0.12
C VAL A 251 1.32 16.13 1.36
N PHE A 252 0.46 15.48 2.16
CA PHE A 252 0.38 15.68 3.61
C PHE A 252 0.98 14.49 4.37
N THR A 253 1.94 14.77 5.24
CA THR A 253 2.67 13.74 6.00
C THR A 253 2.79 14.05 7.50
N ASN A 254 2.30 15.19 7.97
CA ASN A 254 2.62 15.82 9.26
C ASN A 254 4.10 16.25 9.34
N GLY A 255 4.69 16.69 8.22
CA GLY A 255 6.05 17.21 8.08
C GLY A 255 6.11 18.74 8.10
N ALA A 256 7.11 19.30 7.41
CA ALA A 256 7.30 20.73 7.32
C ALA A 256 6.82 21.32 5.98
N ILE A 257 6.95 20.55 4.90
CA ILE A 257 6.72 21.07 3.54
C ILE A 257 5.28 21.50 3.30
N GLU A 258 4.33 20.80 3.87
CA GLU A 258 2.91 21.09 3.75
C GLU A 258 2.45 22.32 4.54
N GLN A 259 3.27 22.80 5.50
CA GLN A 259 2.92 23.94 6.36
C GLN A 259 2.67 25.24 5.56
N GLN A 260 3.25 25.37 4.38
CA GLN A 260 3.03 26.54 3.51
C GLN A 260 1.56 26.69 3.10
N VAL A 261 0.87 25.58 2.83
CA VAL A 261 -0.55 25.59 2.46
C VAL A 261 -1.43 25.35 3.69
N ALA A 262 -1.12 24.29 4.46
CA ALA A 262 -1.93 23.92 5.62
C ALA A 262 -1.96 24.98 6.71
N GLY A 263 -0.89 25.79 6.85
CA GLY A 263 -0.82 26.89 7.80
C GLY A 263 -1.72 28.09 7.46
N GLU A 264 -2.13 28.25 6.20
CA GLU A 264 -3.08 29.28 5.79
C GLU A 264 -4.55 28.86 5.95
N ALA A 265 -4.81 27.60 6.17
CA ALA A 265 -6.15 27.08 6.35
C ALA A 265 -6.73 27.51 7.70
N ASP A 266 -8.04 27.75 7.75
CA ASP A 266 -8.80 28.05 8.98
C ASP A 266 -9.68 26.87 9.43
N LEU A 267 -9.82 25.85 8.59
CA LEU A 267 -10.52 24.59 8.85
C LEU A 267 -9.85 23.47 8.05
N LEU A 268 -9.72 22.29 8.65
CA LEU A 268 -9.29 21.08 7.97
C LEU A 268 -10.47 20.11 7.82
N ILE A 269 -10.60 19.49 6.65
CA ILE A 269 -11.58 18.46 6.36
C ILE A 269 -10.82 17.18 6.01
N GLY A 270 -10.67 16.27 6.97
CA GLY A 270 -10.04 14.98 6.77
C GLY A 270 -11.03 14.01 6.11
N VAL A 271 -10.73 13.55 4.90
CA VAL A 271 -11.61 12.65 4.15
C VAL A 271 -10.95 11.30 3.98
N GLY A 272 -11.48 10.27 4.64
CA GLY A 272 -10.81 8.97 4.73
C GLY A 272 -9.37 9.07 5.28
N PHE A 273 -9.08 10.11 6.02
CA PHE A 273 -7.77 10.43 6.57
C PHE A 273 -7.49 9.58 7.81
N ASP A 274 -6.58 8.63 7.72
CA ASP A 274 -6.19 7.77 8.85
C ASP A 274 -4.83 8.22 9.42
N PRO A 275 -4.74 8.59 10.70
CA PRO A 275 -3.48 8.99 11.33
C PRO A 275 -2.36 7.93 11.31
N VAL A 276 -2.65 6.67 10.98
CA VAL A 276 -1.64 5.64 10.74
C VAL A 276 -0.66 6.02 9.63
N GLU A 277 -1.09 6.90 8.72
CA GLU A 277 -0.28 7.39 7.59
C GLU A 277 0.70 8.51 7.96
N LEU A 278 0.60 9.07 9.17
CA LEU A 278 1.37 10.24 9.57
C LEU A 278 2.75 9.90 10.09
N LEU A 279 3.70 10.79 9.85
CA LEU A 279 4.97 10.75 10.55
C LEU A 279 4.75 10.82 12.07
N PRO A 280 5.51 10.05 12.89
CA PRO A 280 5.36 10.00 14.35
C PRO A 280 5.91 11.27 14.99
N ARG A 281 5.20 12.36 14.81
CA ARG A 281 5.51 13.70 15.30
C ARG A 281 4.29 14.33 15.95
N PRO A 282 4.46 15.27 16.90
CA PRO A 282 3.34 16.05 17.43
C PRO A 282 2.57 16.75 16.31
N TRP A 283 1.26 16.77 16.44
CA TRP A 283 0.37 17.53 15.57
C TRP A 283 0.64 19.04 15.75
N ARG A 284 0.88 19.75 14.67
CA ARG A 284 1.30 21.16 14.69
C ARG A 284 0.24 22.15 14.25
N LEU A 285 -0.82 21.64 13.60
CA LEU A 285 -1.90 22.49 13.09
C LEU A 285 -2.89 22.80 14.23
N THR A 286 -3.31 24.06 14.33
CA THR A 286 -4.19 24.54 15.40
C THR A 286 -5.63 24.71 14.96
N GLN A 287 -5.89 24.61 13.67
CA GLN A 287 -7.22 24.71 13.08
C GLN A 287 -8.07 23.50 13.49
N PRO A 288 -9.39 23.69 13.67
CA PRO A 288 -10.29 22.56 13.88
C PRO A 288 -10.23 21.60 12.68
N ILE A 289 -10.28 20.29 12.95
CA ILE A 289 -10.37 19.26 11.92
C ILE A 289 -11.67 18.49 12.07
N VAL A 290 -12.45 18.43 10.98
CA VAL A 290 -13.65 17.60 10.86
C VAL A 290 -13.28 16.39 10.01
N TYR A 291 -13.69 15.20 10.45
CA TYR A 291 -13.43 13.97 9.73
C TYR A 291 -14.69 13.43 9.03
N CYS A 292 -14.52 12.95 7.79
CA CYS A 292 -15.51 12.19 7.03
C CYS A 292 -14.83 10.90 6.54
N GLY A 293 -15.37 9.74 6.86
CA GLY A 293 -14.74 8.51 6.39
C GLY A 293 -15.48 7.23 6.75
N PRO A 294 -15.05 6.09 6.16
CA PRO A 294 -15.77 4.82 6.27
C PRO A 294 -15.57 4.09 7.60
N TRP A 295 -14.69 4.56 8.49
CA TRP A 295 -14.48 4.02 9.84
C TRP A 295 -14.11 5.12 10.82
N PRO A 296 -14.40 4.94 12.13
CA PRO A 296 -13.99 5.90 13.14
C PRO A 296 -12.46 5.89 13.28
N VAL A 297 -11.89 7.06 13.54
CA VAL A 297 -10.44 7.22 13.71
C VAL A 297 -10.13 7.56 15.14
N GLU A 298 -9.40 6.69 15.82
CA GLU A 298 -8.88 6.94 17.17
C GLU A 298 -7.45 7.47 17.05
N ALA A 299 -7.30 8.78 17.11
CA ALA A 299 -5.99 9.39 17.13
C ALA A 299 -5.85 10.31 18.34
N ARG A 300 -5.05 9.88 19.30
CA ARG A 300 -4.78 10.67 20.52
C ARG A 300 -4.03 11.97 20.25
N HIS A 301 -3.34 12.08 19.11
CA HIS A 301 -2.51 13.23 18.74
C HIS A 301 -3.14 14.12 17.65
N VAL A 302 -4.20 13.70 16.96
CA VAL A 302 -4.95 14.54 16.00
C VAL A 302 -6.26 14.95 16.64
N PRO A 303 -6.49 16.26 16.90
CA PRO A 303 -7.62 16.74 17.68
C PRO A 303 -8.88 16.88 16.80
N PHE A 304 -9.51 15.78 16.40
CA PHE A 304 -10.75 15.81 15.64
C PHE A 304 -11.87 16.51 16.42
N ALA A 305 -12.43 17.57 15.84
CA ALA A 305 -13.57 18.29 16.44
C ALA A 305 -14.87 17.48 16.36
N SER A 306 -15.07 16.73 15.26
CA SER A 306 -16.18 15.81 15.06
C SER A 306 -15.87 14.83 13.92
N GLN A 307 -16.55 13.68 13.90
CA GLN A 307 -16.41 12.68 12.85
C GLN A 307 -17.78 12.28 12.30
N LEU A 308 -17.89 12.22 10.98
CA LEU A 308 -18.99 11.63 10.23
C LEU A 308 -18.51 10.29 9.69
N VAL A 309 -19.00 9.20 10.27
CA VAL A 309 -18.49 7.84 10.02
C VAL A 309 -19.53 7.01 9.27
N GLY A 310 -19.22 6.59 8.05
CA GLY A 310 -20.12 5.81 7.22
C GLY A 310 -19.91 6.05 5.74
N ASP A 311 -21.01 6.23 5.00
CA ASP A 311 -20.92 6.54 3.57
C ASP A 311 -20.30 7.92 3.36
N LEU A 312 -19.19 7.94 2.64
CA LEU A 312 -18.36 9.14 2.50
C LEU A 312 -19.04 10.20 1.64
N ALA A 313 -19.76 9.82 0.59
CA ALA A 313 -20.45 10.78 -0.26
C ALA A 313 -21.56 11.49 0.53
N THR A 314 -22.35 10.74 1.30
CA THR A 314 -23.41 11.30 2.16
C THR A 314 -22.83 12.19 3.26
N ALA A 315 -21.70 11.82 3.85
CA ALA A 315 -21.00 12.63 4.85
C ALA A 315 -20.47 13.94 4.25
N LEU A 316 -19.91 13.90 3.04
CA LEU A 316 -19.49 15.11 2.32
C LEU A 316 -20.66 16.02 1.95
N ASP A 317 -21.82 15.47 1.56
CA ASP A 317 -23.02 16.26 1.28
C ASP A 317 -23.51 16.99 2.54
N GLU A 318 -23.37 16.38 3.73
CA GLU A 318 -23.70 17.04 4.98
C GLU A 318 -22.73 18.20 5.31
N VAL A 319 -21.44 18.01 5.05
CA VAL A 319 -20.43 19.07 5.16
C VAL A 319 -20.75 20.19 4.14
N ASP A 320 -21.10 19.83 2.91
CA ASP A 320 -21.42 20.78 1.82
C ASP A 320 -22.62 21.68 2.15
N ARG A 321 -23.64 21.14 2.83
CA ARG A 321 -24.81 21.94 3.28
C ARG A 321 -24.45 23.02 4.31
N ALA A 322 -23.47 22.73 5.17
CA ALA A 322 -22.99 23.70 6.16
C ALA A 322 -22.01 24.73 5.58
N PHE A 323 -21.53 24.52 4.37
CA PHE A 323 -20.45 25.28 3.76
C PHE A 323 -20.94 26.61 3.19
N ALA A 324 -20.26 27.72 3.54
CA ALA A 324 -20.61 29.03 3.00
C ALA A 324 -19.86 29.30 1.68
N GLN A 325 -18.57 29.62 1.75
CA GLN A 325 -17.77 30.02 0.58
C GLN A 325 -16.27 29.84 0.86
N SER A 326 -15.53 29.41 -0.15
CA SER A 326 -14.06 29.38 -0.13
C SER A 326 -13.48 30.68 -0.69
N ASN A 327 -12.44 31.18 -0.03
CA ASN A 327 -11.66 32.34 -0.45
C ASN A 327 -10.24 31.96 -0.88
N TRP A 328 -10.01 30.70 -1.23
CA TRP A 328 -8.73 30.27 -1.75
C TRP A 328 -8.48 30.83 -3.16
N ASP A 329 -7.26 31.31 -3.40
CA ASP A 329 -6.69 31.51 -4.73
C ASP A 329 -5.97 30.21 -5.13
N LEU A 330 -6.60 29.40 -5.97
CA LEU A 330 -6.05 28.12 -6.42
C LEU A 330 -4.75 28.29 -7.22
N ASP A 331 -4.59 29.41 -7.94
CA ASP A 331 -3.33 29.71 -8.64
C ASP A 331 -2.20 29.97 -7.63
N ALA A 332 -2.48 30.64 -6.51
CA ALA A 332 -1.52 30.82 -5.43
C ALA A 332 -1.14 29.47 -4.79
N VAL A 333 -2.13 28.59 -4.56
CA VAL A 333 -1.88 27.21 -4.07
C VAL A 333 -1.00 26.45 -5.07
N GLY A 334 -1.28 26.52 -6.37
CA GLY A 334 -0.45 25.91 -7.41
C GLY A 334 1.00 26.41 -7.40
N ARG A 335 1.22 27.70 -7.18
CA ARG A 335 2.58 28.27 -7.00
C ARG A 335 3.28 27.72 -5.74
N MET A 336 2.56 27.54 -4.63
CA MET A 336 3.11 26.93 -3.41
C MET A 336 3.52 25.47 -3.65
N VAL A 337 2.69 24.69 -4.34
CA VAL A 337 2.99 23.30 -4.72
C VAL A 337 4.22 23.23 -5.63
N ALA A 338 4.33 24.14 -6.60
CA ALA A 338 5.52 24.21 -7.47
C ALA A 338 6.79 24.53 -6.67
N ALA A 339 6.69 25.45 -5.69
CA ALA A 339 7.80 25.75 -4.79
C ALA A 339 8.18 24.53 -3.93
N GLN A 340 7.22 23.78 -3.40
CA GLN A 340 7.45 22.53 -2.67
C GLN A 340 8.20 21.50 -3.54
N ARG A 341 7.77 21.29 -4.79
CA ARG A 341 8.44 20.39 -5.74
C ARG A 341 9.88 20.84 -6.03
N THR A 342 10.11 22.14 -6.15
CA THR A 342 11.47 22.70 -6.32
C THR A 342 12.33 22.46 -5.09
N ALA A 343 11.79 22.62 -3.89
CA ALA A 343 12.52 22.43 -2.64
C ALA A 343 13.02 20.99 -2.43
N VAL A 344 12.33 19.99 -2.99
CA VAL A 344 12.77 18.58 -2.94
C VAL A 344 13.76 18.20 -4.04
N CYS A 345 14.14 19.15 -4.89
CA CYS A 345 15.10 18.99 -5.98
C CYS A 345 16.34 19.87 -5.76
N PRO A 346 17.15 19.66 -4.71
CA PRO A 346 18.35 20.46 -4.50
C PRO A 346 19.36 20.24 -5.65
N PRO A 347 20.23 21.23 -5.95
CA PRO A 347 21.26 21.10 -6.97
C PRO A 347 22.14 19.86 -6.73
N ALA A 348 22.48 19.14 -7.79
CA ALA A 348 23.32 17.95 -7.76
C ALA A 348 24.37 18.02 -8.88
N ALA A 349 25.59 17.60 -8.57
CA ALA A 349 26.66 17.50 -9.57
C ALA A 349 26.56 16.21 -10.41
N ASN A 350 26.00 15.17 -9.82
CA ASN A 350 25.89 13.84 -10.40
C ASN A 350 24.43 13.38 -10.43
N LEU A 351 24.18 12.16 -10.93
CA LEU A 351 22.84 11.57 -10.95
C LEU A 351 22.26 11.48 -9.53
N SER A 352 21.23 12.23 -9.25
CA SER A 352 20.59 12.29 -7.93
C SER A 352 19.26 11.50 -7.92
N ALA A 353 18.79 11.15 -6.71
CA ALA A 353 17.54 10.40 -6.57
C ALA A 353 16.33 11.13 -7.16
N HIS A 354 16.20 12.45 -6.98
CA HIS A 354 15.08 13.20 -7.55
C HIS A 354 15.14 13.24 -9.09
N ARG A 355 16.33 13.29 -9.70
CA ARG A 355 16.48 13.22 -11.17
C ARG A 355 16.11 11.83 -11.70
N VAL A 356 16.51 10.77 -10.99
CA VAL A 356 16.08 9.40 -11.33
C VAL A 356 14.55 9.30 -11.36
N VAL A 357 13.87 9.82 -10.33
CA VAL A 357 12.40 9.81 -10.26
C VAL A 357 11.77 10.58 -11.41
N GLN A 358 12.25 11.80 -11.71
CA GLN A 358 11.72 12.63 -12.79
C GLN A 358 11.87 11.94 -14.15
N LEU A 359 13.08 11.45 -14.47
CA LEU A 359 13.34 10.77 -15.73
C LEU A 359 12.53 9.48 -15.89
N ALA A 360 12.33 8.74 -14.78
CA ALA A 360 11.51 7.53 -14.82
C ALA A 360 10.02 7.85 -15.01
N ALA A 361 9.51 8.90 -14.34
CA ALA A 361 8.13 9.35 -14.50
C ALA A 361 7.85 9.86 -15.93
N ASP A 362 8.78 10.64 -16.51
CA ASP A 362 8.68 11.14 -17.88
C ASP A 362 8.68 9.99 -18.89
N ALA A 363 9.59 9.02 -18.73
CA ALA A 363 9.67 7.84 -19.60
C ALA A 363 8.42 6.96 -19.49
N ALA A 364 7.86 6.79 -18.28
CA ALA A 364 6.65 6.02 -18.04
C ALA A 364 5.39 6.68 -18.62
N SER A 365 5.41 7.99 -18.89
CA SER A 365 4.34 8.75 -19.57
C SER A 365 2.96 8.53 -18.95
N ARG A 366 2.84 8.40 -17.62
CA ARG A 366 1.62 8.09 -16.86
C ARG A 366 0.96 6.74 -17.22
N ARG A 367 1.57 5.92 -18.07
CA ARG A 367 1.03 4.62 -18.47
C ARG A 367 1.38 3.52 -17.49
N ALA A 368 2.49 3.68 -16.76
CA ALA A 368 2.95 2.71 -15.78
C ALA A 368 2.29 2.92 -14.42
N ARG A 369 2.14 1.83 -13.70
CA ARG A 369 1.95 1.85 -12.24
C ARG A 369 3.32 1.94 -11.58
N VAL A 370 3.41 2.57 -10.42
CA VAL A 370 4.65 2.65 -9.64
C VAL A 370 4.47 1.98 -8.29
N THR A 371 5.46 1.22 -7.87
CA THR A 371 5.57 0.71 -6.50
C THR A 371 6.81 1.32 -5.85
N VAL A 372 6.70 1.76 -4.59
CA VAL A 372 7.75 2.53 -3.93
C VAL A 372 8.15 1.85 -2.63
N ASP A 373 9.44 1.58 -2.49
CA ASP A 373 10.02 0.99 -1.28
C ASP A 373 10.29 2.04 -0.20
N ALA A 374 10.38 1.59 1.05
CA ALA A 374 10.84 2.43 2.14
C ALA A 374 12.34 2.73 2.00
N GLY A 375 12.72 4.00 2.13
CA GLY A 375 14.12 4.44 2.02
C GLY A 375 14.23 5.93 1.72
N ALA A 376 15.44 6.43 1.51
CA ALA A 376 15.66 7.84 1.20
C ALA A 376 15.06 8.24 -0.17
N HIS A 377 15.10 7.35 -1.14
CA HIS A 377 14.51 7.52 -2.48
C HIS A 377 12.97 7.66 -2.46
N MET A 378 12.30 7.16 -1.41
CA MET A 378 10.85 7.33 -1.22
C MET A 378 10.46 8.82 -1.15
N LEU A 379 11.32 9.65 -0.55
CA LEU A 379 11.04 11.07 -0.33
C LEU A 379 10.81 11.83 -1.66
N PRO A 380 11.74 11.84 -2.62
CA PRO A 380 11.46 12.44 -3.93
C PRO A 380 10.40 11.65 -4.72
N ALA A 381 10.31 10.32 -4.60
CA ALA A 381 9.34 9.52 -5.35
C ALA A 381 7.90 9.93 -5.04
N THR A 382 7.54 10.07 -3.77
CA THR A 382 6.19 10.43 -3.35
C THR A 382 5.79 11.87 -3.69
N MET A 383 6.77 12.77 -3.82
CA MET A 383 6.54 14.19 -4.12
C MET A 383 6.54 14.49 -5.61
N LEU A 384 7.33 13.77 -6.40
CA LEU A 384 7.62 14.12 -7.80
C LEU A 384 6.97 13.18 -8.82
N TRP A 385 6.67 11.91 -8.45
CA TRP A 385 5.99 11.01 -9.38
C TRP A 385 4.52 11.41 -9.52
N PRO A 386 4.06 11.79 -10.74
CA PRO A 386 2.68 12.24 -10.95
C PRO A 386 1.71 11.06 -10.92
N VAL A 387 0.62 11.21 -10.17
CA VAL A 387 -0.43 10.19 -10.01
C VAL A 387 -1.79 10.79 -10.32
N SER A 388 -2.56 10.13 -11.18
CA SER A 388 -3.91 10.58 -11.58
C SER A 388 -5.04 9.79 -10.92
N GLU A 389 -4.76 8.53 -10.50
CA GLU A 389 -5.74 7.61 -9.90
C GLU A 389 -5.11 6.87 -8.71
N PRO A 390 -5.90 6.50 -7.68
CA PRO A 390 -5.36 5.93 -6.43
C PRO A 390 -4.57 4.62 -6.58
N ASP A 391 -4.88 3.82 -7.60
CA ASP A 391 -4.23 2.53 -7.83
C ASP A 391 -2.92 2.64 -8.63
N ARG A 392 -2.48 3.85 -8.99
CA ARG A 392 -1.29 4.08 -9.80
C ARG A 392 0.00 4.15 -8.98
N MET A 393 -0.07 4.42 -7.69
CA MET A 393 1.08 4.35 -6.78
C MET A 393 0.78 3.45 -5.60
N LEU A 394 1.62 2.43 -5.39
CA LEU A 394 1.55 1.53 -4.24
C LEU A 394 2.78 1.75 -3.35
N ILE A 395 2.55 1.90 -2.07
CA ILE A 395 3.59 2.15 -1.07
C ILE A 395 3.17 1.59 0.28
N SER A 396 4.09 1.02 1.03
CA SER A 396 3.88 0.72 2.45
C SER A 396 4.12 1.98 3.27
N ASN A 397 3.05 2.55 3.81
CA ASN A 397 3.15 3.77 4.61
C ASN A 397 2.94 3.51 6.11
N GLY A 398 1.94 2.73 6.47
CA GLY A 398 1.63 2.45 7.87
C GLY A 398 2.72 1.66 8.59
N LEU A 399 3.27 0.62 7.96
CA LEU A 399 4.41 -0.14 8.47
C LEU A 399 5.75 0.41 7.96
N SER A 400 5.77 0.97 6.78
CA SER A 400 6.99 1.43 6.08
C SER A 400 8.04 0.32 5.94
N THR A 401 7.60 -0.89 5.57
CA THR A 401 8.50 -2.04 5.43
C THR A 401 9.42 -1.89 4.23
N MET A 402 10.69 -2.23 4.39
CA MET A 402 11.65 -2.36 3.30
C MET A 402 11.44 -3.69 2.54
N GLY A 403 11.82 -3.72 1.27
CA GLY A 403 11.57 -4.88 0.40
C GLY A 403 10.13 -4.96 -0.10
N PHE A 404 9.38 -3.86 -0.09
CA PHE A 404 7.98 -3.78 -0.54
C PHE A 404 7.84 -3.68 -2.05
N ALA A 405 8.67 -2.85 -2.70
CA ALA A 405 8.41 -2.40 -4.08
C ALA A 405 8.35 -3.55 -5.10
N LEU A 406 9.31 -4.46 -5.10
CA LEU A 406 9.36 -5.55 -6.07
C LEU A 406 8.24 -6.59 -5.85
N PRO A 407 7.97 -7.09 -4.63
CA PRO A 407 6.82 -7.95 -4.37
C PRO A 407 5.48 -7.29 -4.72
N ALA A 408 5.29 -6.01 -4.39
CA ALA A 408 4.08 -5.26 -4.76
C ALA A 408 3.95 -5.12 -6.29
N ALA A 409 5.07 -4.92 -7.01
CA ALA A 409 5.09 -4.89 -8.47
C ALA A 409 4.70 -6.26 -9.06
N ILE A 410 5.13 -7.37 -8.46
CA ILE A 410 4.72 -8.72 -8.87
C ILE A 410 3.20 -8.88 -8.73
N GLY A 411 2.63 -8.52 -7.58
CA GLY A 411 1.19 -8.55 -7.38
C GLY A 411 0.44 -7.68 -8.39
N ALA A 412 0.90 -6.45 -8.59
CA ALA A 412 0.30 -5.48 -9.51
C ALA A 412 0.34 -5.95 -10.98
N ALA A 413 1.49 -6.44 -11.45
CA ALA A 413 1.68 -6.91 -12.82
C ALA A 413 0.97 -8.25 -13.09
N SER A 414 0.70 -9.04 -12.05
CA SER A 414 -0.04 -10.30 -12.17
C SER A 414 -1.52 -10.10 -12.46
N ILE A 415 -2.11 -9.01 -11.93
CA ILE A 415 -3.52 -8.67 -12.14
C ILE A 415 -3.73 -8.03 -13.51
N ASP A 416 -2.86 -7.12 -13.89
CA ASP A 416 -2.94 -6.39 -15.16
C ASP A 416 -1.61 -6.47 -15.90
N ARG A 417 -1.50 -7.50 -16.74
CA ARG A 417 -0.29 -7.79 -17.53
C ARG A 417 -0.01 -6.77 -18.63
N HIS A 418 -0.98 -5.89 -18.95
CA HIS A 418 -0.85 -4.87 -19.99
C HIS A 418 -0.23 -3.58 -19.45
N VAL A 419 -0.43 -3.28 -18.18
CA VAL A 419 0.14 -2.10 -17.54
C VAL A 419 1.55 -2.40 -17.05
N PRO A 420 2.58 -1.70 -17.55
CA PRO A 420 3.94 -1.86 -17.03
C PRO A 420 3.99 -1.34 -15.58
N VAL A 421 4.83 -1.96 -14.76
CA VAL A 421 5.05 -1.53 -13.38
C VAL A 421 6.52 -1.12 -13.21
N VAL A 422 6.74 0.07 -12.63
CA VAL A 422 8.08 0.52 -12.24
C VAL A 422 8.23 0.35 -10.74
N ALA A 423 9.11 -0.57 -10.33
CA ALA A 423 9.43 -0.80 -8.92
C ALA A 423 10.62 0.08 -8.51
N LEU A 424 10.37 1.14 -7.74
CA LEU A 424 11.38 2.04 -7.21
C LEU A 424 11.88 1.48 -5.87
N THR A 425 13.07 0.91 -5.86
CA THR A 425 13.67 0.28 -4.67
C THR A 425 15.08 0.80 -4.42
N GLY A 426 15.47 0.93 -3.15
CA GLY A 426 16.88 1.11 -2.80
C GLY A 426 17.64 -0.22 -2.89
N ASP A 427 18.95 -0.16 -3.00
CA ASP A 427 19.83 -1.33 -2.96
C ASP A 427 19.63 -2.17 -1.68
N GLY A 428 19.46 -1.52 -0.52
CA GLY A 428 19.15 -2.20 0.74
C GLY A 428 17.78 -2.89 0.75
N GLY A 429 16.76 -2.29 0.12
CA GLY A 429 15.43 -2.88 -0.03
C GLY A 429 15.46 -4.09 -0.96
N LEU A 430 16.16 -3.98 -2.09
CA LEU A 430 16.29 -5.08 -3.04
C LEU A 430 17.05 -6.28 -2.43
N LEU A 431 18.07 -6.05 -1.59
CA LEU A 431 18.75 -7.15 -0.89
C LEU A 431 17.80 -8.00 -0.04
N MET A 432 16.74 -7.42 0.52
CA MET A 432 15.76 -8.13 1.35
C MET A 432 14.80 -9.01 0.55
N CYS A 433 14.65 -8.76 -0.76
CA CYS A 433 13.71 -9.48 -1.62
C CYS A 433 14.31 -9.88 -2.98
N VAL A 434 15.64 -10.01 -3.07
CA VAL A 434 16.35 -10.25 -4.32
C VAL A 434 15.89 -11.52 -5.05
N GLY A 435 15.47 -12.55 -4.32
CA GLY A 435 14.91 -13.78 -4.89
C GLY A 435 13.66 -13.54 -5.76
N GLU A 436 12.94 -12.44 -5.53
CA GLU A 436 11.75 -12.11 -6.30
C GLU A 436 12.06 -11.65 -7.75
N LEU A 437 13.31 -11.37 -8.06
CA LEU A 437 13.73 -11.19 -9.47
C LEU A 437 13.44 -12.47 -10.27
N LEU A 438 13.70 -13.65 -9.69
CA LEU A 438 13.36 -14.92 -10.33
C LEU A 438 11.85 -15.12 -10.47
N THR A 439 11.07 -14.70 -9.48
CA THR A 439 9.61 -14.73 -9.56
C THR A 439 9.11 -13.90 -10.75
N ALA A 440 9.60 -12.66 -10.88
CA ALA A 440 9.24 -11.78 -12.02
C ALA A 440 9.62 -12.40 -13.37
N VAL A 441 10.78 -13.05 -13.48
CA VAL A 441 11.24 -13.74 -14.71
C VAL A 441 10.37 -14.95 -15.02
N ARG A 442 10.11 -15.82 -14.06
CA ARG A 442 9.30 -17.03 -14.21
C ARG A 442 7.90 -16.72 -14.66
N GLU A 443 7.29 -15.68 -14.09
CA GLU A 443 5.94 -15.22 -14.43
C GLU A 443 5.92 -14.29 -15.67
N ARG A 444 7.08 -13.96 -16.24
CA ARG A 444 7.22 -13.06 -17.41
C ARG A 444 6.49 -11.73 -17.20
N LEU A 445 6.63 -11.14 -16.01
CA LEU A 445 5.93 -9.93 -15.64
C LEU A 445 6.58 -8.69 -16.23
N ARG A 446 5.77 -7.74 -16.63
CA ARG A 446 6.23 -6.48 -17.21
C ARG A 446 6.60 -5.48 -16.10
N ILE A 447 7.77 -5.71 -15.49
CA ILE A 447 8.29 -4.95 -14.35
C ILE A 447 9.65 -4.35 -14.71
N VAL A 448 9.82 -3.06 -14.47
CA VAL A 448 11.12 -2.39 -14.46
C VAL A 448 11.55 -2.19 -13.01
N THR A 449 12.50 -2.99 -12.54
CA THR A 449 13.11 -2.82 -11.21
C THR A 449 14.18 -1.74 -11.29
N LEU A 450 13.87 -0.54 -10.80
CA LEU A 450 14.78 0.60 -10.80
C LEU A 450 15.43 0.73 -9.42
N VAL A 451 16.72 0.42 -9.36
CA VAL A 451 17.51 0.37 -8.11
C VAL A 451 18.20 1.72 -7.90
N PHE A 452 17.89 2.37 -6.80
CA PHE A 452 18.64 3.54 -6.30
C PHE A 452 19.85 3.03 -5.54
N ASN A 453 20.98 2.91 -6.25
CA ASN A 453 22.20 2.30 -5.75
C ASN A 453 23.17 3.39 -5.25
N ASP A 454 23.19 3.60 -3.95
CA ASP A 454 24.17 4.45 -3.27
C ASP A 454 25.04 3.66 -2.28
N ARG A 455 24.91 2.35 -2.24
CA ARG A 455 25.64 1.37 -1.41
C ARG A 455 25.47 1.61 0.08
N SER A 456 24.32 2.20 0.48
CA SER A 456 24.11 2.59 1.87
C SER A 456 22.63 2.59 2.26
N LEU A 457 22.37 2.37 3.53
CA LEU A 457 21.10 2.72 4.17
C LEU A 457 21.06 4.23 4.44
N SER A 458 21.05 5.02 3.36
CA SER A 458 21.28 6.46 3.40
C SER A 458 20.34 7.24 4.30
N LEU A 459 19.07 6.83 4.45
CA LEU A 459 18.14 7.49 5.38
C LEU A 459 18.61 7.36 6.84
N ILE A 460 19.23 6.22 7.19
CA ILE A 460 19.76 5.96 8.52
C ILE A 460 21.07 6.73 8.72
N ASP A 461 21.95 6.71 7.71
CA ASP A 461 23.21 7.46 7.74
C ASP A 461 22.98 8.97 7.95
N VAL A 462 22.02 9.56 7.19
CA VAL A 462 21.62 10.96 7.38
C VAL A 462 21.16 11.23 8.82
N LYS A 463 20.34 10.33 9.40
CA LYS A 463 19.90 10.48 10.80
C LYS A 463 21.02 10.32 11.81
N GLN A 464 22.02 9.45 11.58
CA GLN A 464 23.20 9.33 12.43
C GLN A 464 24.00 10.64 12.42
N ARG A 465 24.27 11.20 11.23
CA ARG A 465 24.99 12.46 11.08
C ARG A 465 24.24 13.64 11.71
N GLN A 466 22.91 13.69 11.58
CA GLN A 466 22.09 14.73 12.25
C GLN A 466 22.20 14.67 13.78
N ARG A 467 22.46 13.49 14.35
CA ARG A 467 22.69 13.28 15.78
C ARG A 467 24.18 13.39 16.16
N GLN A 468 25.04 13.75 15.20
CA GLN A 468 26.49 13.84 15.38
C GLN A 468 27.13 12.48 15.73
N TYR A 469 26.51 11.37 15.30
CA TYR A 469 27.06 10.03 15.43
C TYR A 469 27.94 9.69 14.22
N ALA A 470 28.96 8.87 14.44
CA ALA A 470 29.69 8.27 13.33
C ALA A 470 28.77 7.30 12.55
N SER A 471 28.95 7.26 11.23
CA SER A 471 28.25 6.30 10.39
C SER A 471 28.66 4.89 10.74
N ALA A 472 27.72 4.02 11.14
CA ALA A 472 27.95 2.64 11.53
C ALA A 472 26.78 1.74 11.13
N GLY A 473 27.07 0.55 10.59
CA GLY A 473 26.05 -0.43 10.21
C GLY A 473 25.15 -0.02 9.05
N VAL A 474 25.59 0.92 8.20
CA VAL A 474 24.81 1.48 7.09
C VAL A 474 25.40 1.20 5.71
N THR A 475 26.67 0.79 5.63
CA THR A 475 27.35 0.50 4.37
C THR A 475 27.00 -0.93 3.89
N LEU A 476 26.51 -1.06 2.66
CA LEU A 476 26.06 -2.32 2.08
C LEU A 476 27.13 -3.01 1.20
N GLY A 477 28.19 -2.27 0.82
CA GLY A 477 29.17 -2.73 -0.17
C GLY A 477 28.72 -2.51 -1.62
N ASP A 478 29.60 -2.85 -2.55
CA ASP A 478 29.34 -2.70 -3.99
C ASP A 478 28.76 -3.99 -4.56
N VAL A 479 27.47 -4.01 -4.85
CA VAL A 479 26.77 -5.13 -5.47
C VAL A 479 26.68 -4.90 -6.97
N ALA A 480 27.14 -5.87 -7.76
CA ALA A 480 27.00 -5.85 -9.23
C ALA A 480 25.56 -6.27 -9.61
N TRP A 481 24.59 -5.36 -9.45
CA TRP A 481 23.17 -5.64 -9.65
C TRP A 481 22.84 -6.15 -11.05
N SER A 482 23.53 -5.67 -12.08
CA SER A 482 23.38 -6.18 -13.44
C SER A 482 23.72 -7.67 -13.52
N SER A 483 24.85 -8.08 -12.94
CA SER A 483 25.24 -9.50 -12.94
C SER A 483 24.29 -10.36 -12.10
N VAL A 484 23.77 -9.84 -11.00
CA VAL A 484 22.76 -10.53 -10.19
C VAL A 484 21.48 -10.74 -11.02
N ALA A 485 20.97 -9.73 -11.69
CA ALA A 485 19.78 -9.83 -12.54
C ALA A 485 20.00 -10.80 -13.71
N GLU A 486 21.13 -10.70 -14.40
CA GLU A 486 21.52 -11.60 -15.50
C GLU A 486 21.62 -13.05 -15.03
N GLY A 487 22.12 -13.29 -13.81
CA GLY A 487 22.13 -14.62 -13.18
C GLY A 487 20.75 -15.22 -12.98
N PHE A 488 19.70 -14.41 -12.82
CA PHE A 488 18.30 -14.84 -12.81
C PHE A 488 17.66 -14.88 -14.21
N GLY A 489 18.40 -14.53 -15.27
CA GLY A 489 17.87 -14.47 -16.64
C GLY A 489 17.10 -13.18 -16.95
N MET A 490 17.30 -12.13 -16.15
CA MET A 490 16.66 -10.82 -16.29
C MET A 490 17.61 -9.85 -17.01
N PRO A 491 17.21 -9.23 -18.15
CA PRO A 491 18.00 -8.17 -18.78
C PRO A 491 18.25 -7.01 -17.82
N ALA A 492 19.47 -6.47 -17.83
CA ALA A 492 19.87 -5.42 -16.93
C ALA A 492 20.64 -4.29 -17.59
N HIS A 493 20.57 -3.10 -17.01
CA HIS A 493 21.28 -1.90 -17.45
C HIS A 493 21.93 -1.22 -16.25
N VAL A 494 23.10 -0.62 -16.47
CA VAL A 494 23.75 0.27 -15.49
C VAL A 494 23.66 1.70 -15.99
N ALA A 495 23.31 2.63 -15.11
CA ALA A 495 23.25 4.06 -15.42
C ALA A 495 23.97 4.85 -14.35
N THR A 496 24.94 5.67 -14.76
CA THR A 496 25.74 6.54 -13.89
C THR A 496 25.45 8.03 -14.13
N ASN A 497 24.69 8.33 -15.18
CA ASN A 497 24.30 9.69 -15.58
C ASN A 497 22.90 9.68 -16.23
N GLU A 498 22.34 10.89 -16.42
CA GLU A 498 20.98 11.06 -16.94
C GLU A 498 20.78 10.49 -18.36
N ALA A 499 21.79 10.61 -19.23
CA ALA A 499 21.70 10.13 -20.62
C ALA A 499 21.62 8.60 -20.69
N GLU A 500 22.47 7.91 -19.91
CA GLU A 500 22.44 6.45 -19.76
C GLU A 500 21.12 5.99 -19.15
N LEU A 501 20.65 6.66 -18.09
CA LEU A 501 19.37 6.34 -17.44
C LEU A 501 18.20 6.50 -18.40
N GLY A 502 18.12 7.61 -19.14
CA GLY A 502 17.06 7.84 -20.13
C GLY A 502 17.04 6.79 -21.23
N LYS A 503 18.22 6.32 -21.68
CA LYS A 503 18.33 5.21 -22.65
C LYS A 503 17.84 3.89 -22.04
N ALA A 504 18.30 3.56 -20.84
CA ALA A 504 17.93 2.34 -20.13
C ALA A 504 16.40 2.27 -19.87
N LEU A 505 15.80 3.37 -19.42
CA LEU A 505 14.36 3.47 -19.15
C LEU A 505 13.52 3.21 -20.41
N ARG A 506 13.88 3.82 -21.56
CA ARG A 506 13.17 3.56 -22.82
C ARG A 506 13.26 2.09 -23.21
N GLN A 507 14.46 1.50 -23.17
CA GLN A 507 14.66 0.09 -23.50
C GLN A 507 13.87 -0.84 -22.56
N ALA A 508 13.91 -0.58 -21.25
CA ALA A 508 13.23 -1.39 -20.26
C ALA A 508 11.70 -1.31 -20.37
N LEU A 509 11.14 -0.12 -20.61
CA LEU A 509 9.68 0.08 -20.72
C LEU A 509 9.09 -0.49 -22.03
N ASP A 510 9.89 -0.57 -23.10
CA ASP A 510 9.47 -1.16 -24.36
C ASP A 510 9.47 -2.70 -24.34
N GLN A 511 10.16 -3.32 -23.38
CA GLN A 511 10.22 -4.77 -23.23
C GLN A 511 8.90 -5.34 -22.73
N ARG A 512 8.60 -6.57 -23.15
CA ARG A 512 7.40 -7.30 -22.69
C ARG A 512 7.63 -8.15 -21.43
N GLY A 513 8.88 -8.26 -20.97
CA GLY A 513 9.30 -9.00 -19.77
C GLY A 513 9.89 -8.08 -18.70
N PRO A 514 10.38 -8.66 -17.59
CA PRO A 514 11.02 -7.90 -16.54
C PRO A 514 12.41 -7.42 -16.93
N SER A 515 12.85 -6.32 -16.34
CA SER A 515 14.20 -5.77 -16.51
C SER A 515 14.65 -5.08 -15.24
N LEU A 516 15.96 -4.93 -15.05
CA LEU A 516 16.56 -4.20 -13.95
C LEU A 516 17.40 -3.03 -14.46
N ILE A 517 17.31 -1.88 -13.79
CA ILE A 517 18.18 -0.73 -14.00
C ILE A 517 18.92 -0.42 -12.69
N ASP A 518 20.24 -0.60 -12.68
CA ASP A 518 21.15 -0.18 -11.61
C ASP A 518 21.48 1.30 -11.81
N ALA A 519 20.72 2.19 -11.18
CA ALA A 519 20.98 3.63 -11.18
C ALA A 519 21.94 3.97 -10.04
N ARG A 520 23.22 4.21 -10.38
CA ARG A 520 24.27 4.60 -9.44
C ARG A 520 24.15 6.07 -9.11
N ILE A 521 23.61 6.37 -7.96
CA ILE A 521 23.24 7.72 -7.56
C ILE A 521 24.23 8.34 -6.57
N ASP A 522 24.25 9.67 -6.57
CA ASP A 522 24.90 10.48 -5.57
C ASP A 522 23.92 10.79 -4.42
N PRO A 523 24.15 10.27 -3.19
CA PRO A 523 23.26 10.48 -2.06
C PRO A 523 23.38 11.87 -1.41
N SER A 524 24.30 12.74 -1.89
CA SER A 524 24.60 14.04 -1.26
C SER A 524 23.40 14.97 -1.12
N THR A 525 22.37 14.78 -1.95
CA THR A 525 21.14 15.57 -1.94
C THR A 525 20.10 15.12 -0.88
N TYR A 526 20.21 13.94 -0.32
CA TYR A 526 19.23 13.41 0.64
C TYR A 526 19.05 14.24 1.92
N PRO A 527 20.12 14.80 2.55
CA PRO A 527 19.95 15.65 3.72
C PRO A 527 19.07 16.87 3.47
N ASP A 528 19.21 17.52 2.31
CA ASP A 528 18.44 18.71 1.96
C ASP A 528 17.00 18.34 1.58
N THR A 529 16.81 17.29 0.81
CA THR A 529 15.46 16.73 0.51
C THR A 529 14.72 16.34 1.79
N LEU A 530 15.40 15.68 2.74
CA LEU A 530 14.82 15.30 4.02
C LEU A 530 14.42 16.53 4.85
N ARG A 531 15.30 17.55 4.90
CA ARG A 531 15.04 18.82 5.59
C ARG A 531 13.85 19.55 4.95
N ALA A 532 13.79 19.62 3.63
CA ALA A 532 12.67 20.26 2.94
C ALA A 532 11.32 19.63 3.31
N ILE A 533 11.25 18.29 3.33
CA ILE A 533 10.00 17.56 3.56
C ILE A 533 9.65 17.50 5.06
N ARG A 534 10.63 17.20 5.90
CA ARG A 534 10.37 16.88 7.30
C ARG A 534 10.72 18.02 8.28
N GLY A 535 11.54 18.98 7.90
CA GLY A 535 12.05 20.05 8.73
C GLY A 535 13.23 19.62 9.60
#